data_8860be166596df7a867c694ff7e0edd1
#
_entry.id   8860be166596df7a867c694ff7e0edd1
#
_cell.length_a   1.000
_cell.length_b   1.000
_cell.length_c   1.000
_cell.angle_alpha   90.00
_cell.angle_beta   90.00
_cell.angle_gamma   90.00
#
_symmetry.space_group_name_H-M   'P 1'
#
loop_
_entity.id
_entity.type
_entity.pdbx_description
1 polymer ?
#
loop_
_entity_poly.entity_id
_entity_poly.type
_entity_poly.pdbx_seq_one_letter_code
_entity_poly.pdbx_strand_id
1 'polypeptide(L)'
;MRLLEMFGRDVPIHQCNIGIIEDDASFRRALERLLRASGLEAHTFASAEEFLESAVPESHACLILDLNLPGMSGFELVDHLSASAPLPPMIFITAQDDDSLRERASTIPNTFYLRKPFVGAVLLETMRLLLKDCSDDTH
;
A
#
# COMPACT_ATOMS: atom_id res chain seq x y z
N MET A 1 -8.43 -23.30 -0.24
CA MET A 1 -8.63 -23.21 0.33
C MET A 1 -8.66 -23.26 0.90
N ARG A 2 -8.35 -23.37 1.14
CA ARG A 2 -8.33 -23.29 1.78
C ARG A 2 -8.52 -23.24 2.58
N LEU A 3 -8.36 -23.47 2.94
CA LEU A 3 -8.55 -23.45 3.71
C LEU A 3 -8.93 -23.52 4.44
N LEU A 4 -8.95 -23.75 4.45
CA LEU A 4 -9.44 -23.87 5.12
C LEU A 4 -9.54 -24.54 5.51
N GLU A 5 -9.27 -25.03 5.20
CA GLU A 5 -9.40 -25.58 5.51
C GLU A 5 -9.05 -26.04 6.12
N MET A 6 -8.79 -26.32 6.09
CA MET A 6 -8.45 -26.51 6.71
C MET A 6 -8.29 -26.24 7.49
N PHE A 7 -8.18 -26.11 7.68
CA PHE A 7 -8.02 -25.55 8.31
C PHE A 7 -8.05 -24.79 8.55
N GLY A 8 -8.39 -24.78 8.25
CA GLY A 8 -8.47 -23.97 8.30
C GLY A 8 -7.59 -23.32 8.39
N ARG A 9 -6.88 -23.16 8.13
CA ARG A 9 -6.03 -22.43 8.14
C ARG A 9 -5.98 -21.58 7.42
N ASP A 10 -6.31 -21.06 7.59
CA ASP A 10 -6.35 -20.30 6.88
C ASP A 10 -5.50 -19.43 6.70
N VAL A 11 -5.21 -19.55 6.09
CA VAL A 11 -4.28 -18.71 5.68
C VAL A 11 -4.65 -17.37 5.83
N PRO A 12 -3.88 -16.63 6.33
CA PRO A 12 -4.18 -15.29 6.62
C PRO A 12 -4.25 -14.43 5.40
N ILE A 13 -5.28 -14.61 4.63
CA ILE A 13 -5.53 -13.74 3.50
C ILE A 13 -5.63 -12.31 3.94
N HIS A 14 -6.17 -12.06 5.13
CA HIS A 14 -6.29 -10.71 5.63
C HIS A 14 -4.92 -10.07 5.91
N GLN A 15 -3.86 -10.86 5.95
CA GLN A 15 -2.52 -10.29 6.04
C GLN A 15 -2.06 -9.70 4.73
N CYS A 16 -2.82 -9.91 3.67
CA CYS A 16 -2.52 -9.32 2.36
C CYS A 16 -3.48 -8.23 2.01
N ASN A 17 -3.99 -7.55 3.00
CA ASN A 17 -4.81 -6.35 2.79
C ASN A 17 -3.93 -5.19 2.38
N ILE A 18 -4.32 -4.53 1.31
CA ILE A 18 -3.56 -3.41 0.78
C ILE A 18 -4.40 -2.15 0.91
N GLY A 19 -3.82 -1.12 1.52
CA GLY A 19 -4.48 0.18 1.57
C GLY A 19 -4.02 1.03 0.41
N ILE A 20 -4.94 1.68 -0.27
CA ILE A 20 -4.64 2.57 -1.39
C ILE A 20 -5.09 3.97 -1.02
N ILE A 21 -4.16 4.91 -0.95
CA ILE A 21 -4.47 6.29 -0.62
C ILE A 21 -4.14 7.15 -1.83
N GLU A 22 -5.18 7.56 -2.56
CA GLU A 22 -5.06 8.21 -3.85
C GLU A 22 -6.28 9.08 -4.10
N ASP A 23 -6.09 10.35 -4.39
CA ASP A 23 -7.21 11.27 -4.55
C ASP A 23 -7.85 11.21 -5.94
N ASP A 24 -7.14 10.75 -6.97
CA ASP A 24 -7.71 10.62 -8.30
C ASP A 24 -8.62 9.39 -8.34
N ALA A 25 -9.91 9.61 -8.48
CA ALA A 25 -10.89 8.51 -8.40
C ALA A 25 -10.69 7.45 -9.48
N SER A 26 -10.36 7.87 -10.69
CA SER A 26 -10.15 6.92 -11.79
C SER A 26 -8.94 6.05 -11.55
N PHE A 27 -7.84 6.67 -11.15
CA PHE A 27 -6.60 5.93 -10.89
C PHE A 27 -6.78 5.02 -9.68
N ARG A 28 -7.46 5.51 -8.64
CA ARG A 28 -7.75 4.73 -7.45
C ARG A 28 -8.54 3.47 -7.78
N ARG A 29 -9.58 3.63 -8.60
CA ARG A 29 -10.39 2.47 -9.00
C ARG A 29 -9.62 1.49 -9.87
N ALA A 30 -8.76 2.01 -10.73
CA ALA A 30 -7.93 1.12 -11.56
C ALA A 30 -6.99 0.29 -10.71
N LEU A 31 -6.38 0.90 -9.69
CA LEU A 31 -5.53 0.19 -8.77
C LEU A 31 -6.30 -0.89 -8.01
N GLU A 32 -7.48 -0.51 -7.54
CA GLU A 32 -8.31 -1.45 -6.79
C GLU A 32 -8.65 -2.67 -7.63
N ARG A 33 -9.05 -2.45 -8.89
CA ARG A 33 -9.39 -3.55 -9.77
C ARG A 33 -8.20 -4.44 -10.06
N LEU A 34 -7.04 -3.83 -10.27
CA LEU A 34 -5.83 -4.58 -10.54
C LEU A 34 -5.48 -5.50 -9.37
N LEU A 35 -5.53 -4.98 -8.17
CA LEU A 35 -5.17 -5.76 -7.00
C LEU A 35 -6.17 -6.87 -6.73
N ARG A 36 -7.45 -6.57 -6.85
CA ARG A 36 -8.47 -7.60 -6.63
C ARG A 36 -8.40 -8.70 -7.68
N ALA A 37 -8.11 -8.33 -8.91
CA ALA A 37 -7.92 -9.33 -9.96
C ALA A 37 -6.74 -10.22 -9.69
N SER A 38 -5.79 -9.76 -8.89
CA SER A 38 -4.60 -10.52 -8.52
C SER A 38 -4.79 -11.30 -7.23
N GLY A 39 -5.99 -11.29 -6.66
CA GLY A 39 -6.28 -12.06 -5.46
C GLY A 39 -6.01 -11.34 -4.16
N LEU A 40 -5.76 -10.03 -4.20
CA LEU A 40 -5.47 -9.26 -3.00
C LEU A 40 -6.71 -8.51 -2.54
N GLU A 41 -6.79 -8.27 -1.24
CA GLU A 41 -7.81 -7.39 -0.68
C GLU A 41 -7.33 -5.96 -0.82
N ALA A 42 -8.19 -5.08 -1.31
CA ALA A 42 -7.83 -3.68 -1.48
C ALA A 42 -8.85 -2.78 -0.80
N HIS A 43 -8.37 -1.87 0.02
CA HIS A 43 -9.21 -0.88 0.68
C HIS A 43 -8.74 0.49 0.22
N THR A 44 -9.65 1.33 -0.24
CA THR A 44 -9.29 2.58 -0.88
C THR A 44 -9.70 3.78 -0.05
N PHE A 45 -8.88 4.82 -0.12
CA PHE A 45 -9.10 6.07 0.61
C PHE A 45 -8.77 7.22 -0.33
N ALA A 46 -9.59 8.25 -0.30
CA ALA A 46 -9.43 9.39 -1.20
C ALA A 46 -8.45 10.43 -0.66
N SER A 47 -8.10 10.35 0.61
CA SER A 47 -7.19 11.30 1.23
C SER A 47 -6.48 10.66 2.42
N ALA A 48 -5.40 11.29 2.84
CA ALA A 48 -4.69 10.85 4.05
C ALA A 48 -5.58 10.99 5.28
N GLU A 49 -6.37 12.06 5.30
CA GLU A 49 -7.29 12.29 6.42
C GLU A 49 -8.32 11.18 6.52
N GLU A 50 -8.87 10.77 5.38
CA GLU A 50 -9.84 9.68 5.37
C GLU A 50 -9.22 8.39 5.89
N PHE A 51 -7.98 8.12 5.49
CA PHE A 51 -7.28 6.93 5.95
C PHE A 51 -7.13 6.95 7.47
N LEU A 52 -6.73 8.08 8.03
CA LEU A 52 -6.53 8.18 9.46
C LEU A 52 -7.82 8.02 10.26
N GLU A 53 -8.93 8.45 9.68
CA GLU A 53 -10.23 8.37 10.36
C GLU A 53 -10.84 6.98 10.28
N SER A 54 -10.61 6.26 9.20
CA SER A 54 -11.37 5.05 8.92
C SER A 54 -10.56 3.79 9.01
N ALA A 55 -9.25 3.88 9.04
CA ALA A 55 -8.43 2.69 8.92
C ALA A 55 -7.68 2.38 10.20
N VAL A 56 -7.34 1.11 10.35
CA VAL A 56 -6.37 0.68 11.34
C VAL A 56 -5.10 0.40 10.56
N PRO A 57 -4.09 1.28 10.62
CA PRO A 57 -2.91 1.12 9.76
C PRO A 57 -2.24 -0.23 9.90
N GLU A 58 -2.19 -0.78 11.10
CA GLU A 58 -1.55 -2.05 11.37
C GLU A 58 -2.24 -3.23 10.71
N SER A 59 -3.47 -3.03 10.27
CA SER A 59 -4.20 -4.12 9.63
C SER A 59 -3.85 -4.29 8.16
N HIS A 60 -2.96 -3.45 7.63
CA HIS A 60 -2.60 -3.50 6.22
C HIS A 60 -1.21 -4.08 6.05
N ALA A 61 -1.09 -5.02 5.11
CA ALA A 61 0.21 -5.61 4.79
C ALA A 61 1.08 -4.65 4.01
N CYS A 62 0.47 -3.71 3.30
CA CYS A 62 1.19 -2.73 2.50
C CYS A 62 0.28 -1.55 2.23
N LEU A 63 0.87 -0.37 2.11
CA LEU A 63 0.12 0.83 1.69
C LEU A 63 0.68 1.32 0.36
N ILE A 64 -0.21 1.65 -0.55
CA ILE A 64 0.14 2.37 -1.77
C ILE A 64 -0.27 3.82 -1.54
N LEU A 65 0.69 4.71 -1.55
CA LEU A 65 0.48 6.08 -1.08
C LEU A 65 0.95 7.09 -2.10
N ASP A 66 0.03 7.90 -2.58
CA ASP A 66 0.36 9.02 -3.45
C ASP A 66 1.03 10.10 -2.61
N LEU A 67 2.19 10.56 -3.04
CA LEU A 67 2.92 11.59 -2.30
C LEU A 67 2.34 12.97 -2.49
N ASN A 68 1.55 13.19 -3.55
CA ASN A 68 1.02 14.51 -3.90
C ASN A 68 -0.46 14.64 -3.58
N LEU A 69 -0.86 14.26 -2.39
CA LEU A 69 -2.25 14.39 -1.98
C LEU A 69 -2.55 15.83 -1.58
N PRO A 70 -3.76 16.33 -1.90
CA PRO A 70 -4.18 17.62 -1.36
C PRO A 70 -4.44 17.49 0.15
N GLY A 71 -4.32 18.60 0.85
CA GLY A 71 -4.44 18.56 2.31
C GLY A 71 -3.20 17.95 2.90
N MET A 72 -3.38 16.93 3.74
CA MET A 72 -2.23 16.22 4.31
C MET A 72 -1.51 15.44 3.20
N SER A 73 -0.23 15.71 3.03
CA SER A 73 0.56 15.07 1.98
C SER A 73 0.93 13.65 2.37
N GLY A 74 1.47 12.90 1.41
CA GLY A 74 1.91 11.54 1.69
C GLY A 74 2.97 11.47 2.79
N PHE A 75 3.97 12.36 2.72
CA PHE A 75 5.02 12.34 3.74
C PHE A 75 4.49 12.80 5.11
N GLU A 76 3.54 13.72 5.12
CA GLU A 76 2.92 14.11 6.40
C GLU A 76 2.18 12.94 7.01
N LEU A 77 1.52 12.13 6.18
CA LEU A 77 0.87 10.94 6.69
C LEU A 77 1.88 9.96 7.27
N VAL A 78 3.01 9.77 6.59
CA VAL A 78 4.06 8.88 7.09
C VAL A 78 4.55 9.34 8.45
N ASP A 79 4.80 10.64 8.59
CA ASP A 79 5.23 11.20 9.87
C ASP A 79 4.20 10.95 10.97
N HIS A 80 2.94 11.11 10.63
CA HIS A 80 1.86 10.91 11.58
C HIS A 80 1.81 9.44 12.03
N LEU A 81 1.92 8.52 11.08
CA LEU A 81 1.85 7.10 11.40
C LEU A 81 3.05 6.64 12.21
N SER A 82 4.24 7.14 11.88
CA SER A 82 5.44 6.69 12.57
C SER A 82 5.50 7.14 14.01
N ALA A 83 4.71 8.14 14.38
CA ALA A 83 4.68 8.65 15.75
C ALA A 83 4.05 7.65 16.73
N SER A 84 3.21 6.75 16.25
CA SER A 84 2.44 5.89 17.15
C SER A 84 2.67 4.39 16.94
N ALA A 85 3.30 3.97 15.83
CA ALA A 85 3.47 2.55 15.57
C ALA A 85 4.52 2.33 14.51
N PRO A 86 5.06 1.12 14.39
CA PRO A 86 5.96 0.81 13.27
C PRO A 86 5.23 0.98 11.94
N LEU A 87 5.94 1.46 10.94
CA LEU A 87 5.36 1.68 9.62
C LEU A 87 5.19 0.37 8.87
N PRO A 88 4.07 0.20 8.17
CA PRO A 88 3.94 -0.95 7.28
C PRO A 88 4.81 -0.76 6.04
N PRO A 89 5.07 -1.82 5.28
CA PRO A 89 5.70 -1.65 3.98
C PRO A 89 4.87 -0.72 3.11
N MET A 90 5.52 0.11 2.29
CA MET A 90 4.81 1.10 1.50
C MET A 90 5.37 1.19 0.10
N ILE A 91 4.48 1.50 -0.84
CA ILE A 91 4.86 1.86 -2.20
C ILE A 91 4.42 3.31 -2.39
N PHE A 92 5.37 4.20 -2.53
CA PHE A 92 5.08 5.60 -2.82
C PHE A 92 4.87 5.76 -4.30
N ILE A 93 3.81 6.46 -4.69
CA ILE A 93 3.57 6.77 -6.09
C ILE A 93 3.48 8.28 -6.25
N THR A 94 3.93 8.78 -7.39
CA THR A 94 3.88 10.22 -7.63
C THR A 94 3.95 10.51 -9.11
N ALA A 95 3.23 11.55 -9.55
CA ALA A 95 3.35 12.06 -10.89
C ALA A 95 4.53 13.03 -11.01
N GLN A 96 5.02 13.54 -9.90
CA GLN A 96 6.14 14.47 -9.88
C GLN A 96 7.41 13.74 -9.52
N ASP A 97 8.29 13.59 -10.48
CA ASP A 97 9.54 12.90 -10.28
C ASP A 97 10.60 13.94 -9.95
N ASP A 98 10.90 14.05 -8.70
CA ASP A 98 11.74 15.11 -8.18
C ASP A 98 12.77 14.45 -7.26
N ASP A 99 14.01 14.86 -7.41
CA ASP A 99 15.12 14.24 -6.68
C ASP A 99 14.94 14.34 -5.17
N SER A 100 14.40 15.45 -4.69
CA SER A 100 14.23 15.63 -3.25
C SER A 100 13.16 14.70 -2.68
N LEU A 101 12.10 14.45 -3.44
CA LEU A 101 11.09 13.48 -3.02
C LEU A 101 11.67 12.07 -2.99
N ARG A 102 12.41 11.73 -4.02
CA ARG A 102 13.02 10.42 -4.14
C ARG A 102 14.03 10.19 -3.01
N GLU A 103 14.81 11.20 -2.72
CA GLU A 103 15.80 11.13 -1.66
C GLU A 103 15.12 10.96 -0.31
N ARG A 104 14.07 11.71 -0.06
CA ARG A 104 13.34 11.61 1.20
C ARG A 104 12.69 10.25 1.35
N ALA A 105 12.10 9.73 0.27
CA ALA A 105 11.49 8.41 0.29
C ALA A 105 12.52 7.33 0.61
N SER A 106 13.75 7.48 0.13
CA SER A 106 14.78 6.47 0.32
C SER A 106 15.22 6.34 1.77
N THR A 107 14.90 7.30 2.62
CA THR A 107 15.28 7.22 4.04
C THR A 107 14.28 6.39 4.86
N ILE A 108 13.16 6.00 4.27
CA ILE A 108 12.12 5.26 4.98
C ILE A 108 12.27 3.79 4.64
N PRO A 109 12.47 2.91 5.63
CA PRO A 109 12.70 1.49 5.35
C PRO A 109 11.45 0.79 4.82
N ASN A 110 11.66 -0.27 4.09
CA ASN A 110 10.60 -1.13 3.54
C ASN A 110 9.69 -0.37 2.61
N THR A 111 10.25 0.47 1.74
CA THR A 111 9.48 1.24 0.79
C THR A 111 10.04 1.12 -0.60
N PHE A 112 9.15 1.28 -1.58
CA PHE A 112 9.51 1.40 -2.99
C PHE A 112 8.91 2.70 -3.51
N TYR A 113 9.46 3.19 -4.61
CA TYR A 113 9.04 4.46 -5.18
C TYR A 113 8.73 4.22 -6.66
N LEU A 114 7.51 4.53 -7.07
CA LEU A 114 7.09 4.36 -8.46
C LEU A 114 6.61 5.69 -9.01
N ARG A 115 7.10 6.04 -10.19
CA ARG A 115 6.68 7.25 -10.86
C ARG A 115 5.49 6.93 -11.75
N LYS A 116 4.47 7.79 -11.71
CA LYS A 116 3.32 7.67 -12.62
C LYS A 116 3.70 8.24 -13.98
N PRO A 117 3.22 7.69 -15.07
CA PRO A 117 2.45 6.46 -15.14
C PRO A 117 3.35 5.24 -15.06
N PHE A 118 2.82 4.15 -14.54
CA PHE A 118 3.57 2.90 -14.51
C PHE A 118 2.67 1.78 -15.01
N VAL A 119 3.30 0.72 -15.45
CA VAL A 119 2.59 -0.47 -15.93
C VAL A 119 2.15 -1.28 -14.72
N GLY A 120 0.91 -1.80 -14.77
CA GLY A 120 0.38 -2.58 -13.67
C GLY A 120 1.28 -3.74 -13.27
N ALA A 121 1.95 -4.37 -14.25
CA ALA A 121 2.85 -5.47 -13.94
C ALA A 121 4.02 -5.05 -13.05
N VAL A 122 4.50 -3.82 -13.20
CA VAL A 122 5.57 -3.31 -12.36
C VAL A 122 5.08 -3.16 -10.92
N LEU A 123 3.87 -2.65 -10.74
CA LEU A 123 3.29 -2.54 -9.40
C LEU A 123 3.16 -3.90 -8.76
N LEU A 124 2.62 -4.88 -9.49
CA LEU A 124 2.42 -6.21 -8.94
C LEU A 124 3.72 -6.87 -8.57
N GLU A 125 4.75 -6.69 -9.39
CA GLU A 125 6.05 -7.24 -9.07
C GLU A 125 6.65 -6.60 -7.83
N THR A 126 6.50 -5.29 -7.69
CA THR A 126 6.97 -4.56 -6.52
C THR A 126 6.26 -5.07 -5.27
N MET A 127 4.95 -5.26 -5.38
CA MET A 127 4.18 -5.76 -4.25
C MET A 127 4.57 -7.18 -3.87
N ARG A 128 4.87 -8.00 -4.87
CA ARG A 128 5.30 -9.36 -4.60
C ARG A 128 6.55 -9.37 -3.73
N LEU A 129 7.45 -8.43 -3.99
CA LEU A 129 8.65 -8.32 -3.17
C LEU A 129 8.34 -7.88 -1.75
N LEU A 130 7.45 -6.92 -1.60
CA LEU A 130 7.09 -6.43 -0.27
C LEU A 130 6.24 -7.41 0.52
N LEU A 131 5.42 -8.21 -0.17
CA LEU A 131 4.51 -9.14 0.48
C LEU A 131 5.09 -10.55 0.58
N LYS A 132 6.37 -10.67 0.41
CA LYS A 132 7.04 -11.94 0.50
C LYS A 132 6.75 -12.64 1.82
N ASP A 133 6.73 -11.88 2.89
CA ASP A 133 6.44 -12.46 4.21
C ASP A 133 5.02 -12.98 4.32
N CYS A 134 4.09 -12.33 3.66
CA CYS A 134 2.71 -12.79 3.61
C CYS A 134 2.63 -14.16 2.97
N SER A 135 3.32 -14.35 1.87
CA SER A 135 3.40 -15.64 1.20
C SER A 135 4.10 -16.68 2.05
N ASP A 136 5.16 -16.28 2.70
CA ASP A 136 5.93 -17.19 3.53
C ASP A 136 5.14 -17.70 4.72
N ASP A 137 4.22 -16.90 5.19
CA ASP A 137 3.41 -17.28 6.34
C ASP A 137 2.50 -18.44 6.05
N THR A 138 2.36 -18.83 4.82
CA THR A 138 1.52 -19.94 4.47
C THR A 138 2.21 -21.27 4.70
N HIS A 139 3.42 -21.26 5.06
CA HIS A 139 4.16 -22.51 5.29
C HIS A 139 3.79 -23.20 6.57
#